data_b791722f37c060481120d1aa05d4d454
#
_entry.id   b791722f37c060481120d1aa05d4d454
#
_cell.length_a   1.000
_cell.length_b   1.000
_cell.length_c   1.000
_cell.angle_alpha   90.00
_cell.angle_beta   90.00
_cell.angle_gamma   90.00
#
_symmetry.space_group_name_H-M   'P 1'
#
loop_
_entity.id
_entity.type
_entity.pdbx_description
1 polymer ?
#
loop_
_entity_poly.entity_id
_entity_poly.type
_entity_poly.pdbx_seq_one_letter_code
_entity_poly.pdbx_strand_id
1 'polypeptide(L)'
;RDLVEELQACLPYLETGRSNWEGTDYGQLTRPVAQFLLARLLLNAEVYADDNWTDAQRPSGRDITFSVEGKTLNAWEACIHYCNQLEAAGYRLETDYATNFAVHNENSSENIFTIPMDKIKYQHQFWNLFRSRHYAHGSAIGMDAENGSSATLATVRAYGYGTDSLDHRYALNFYSDTVRVDGSVVRLDNGEALVYHPLVMALDLTGSTYEKTAGARMSKYEIDRKAHADGKLQDNDIVLFRFADVLLMRAEAQVRNGDNGQADLDAVRTRAGMPTRPATLANILAERRLELMWEGSRRQDLI
;
A
#
# COMPACT_ATOMS: atom_id res chain seq x y z
N ARG A 1 1.29 6.58 24.92
CA ARG A 1 0.00 6.52 25.61
C ARG A 1 -0.84 7.75 25.28
N ASP A 2 -0.33 8.96 25.45
CA ASP A 2 -1.03 10.23 25.27
C ASP A 2 -1.74 10.34 23.90
N LEU A 3 -1.06 9.99 22.80
CA LEU A 3 -1.64 9.99 21.46
C LEU A 3 -2.86 9.06 21.32
N VAL A 4 -2.83 7.89 21.98
CA VAL A 4 -3.95 6.94 21.95
C VAL A 4 -5.14 7.54 22.72
N GLU A 5 -4.91 8.13 23.90
CA GLU A 5 -5.93 8.75 24.72
C GLU A 5 -6.54 9.98 24.03
N GLU A 6 -5.73 10.81 23.38
CA GLU A 6 -6.20 11.96 22.60
C GLU A 6 -7.07 11.52 21.40
N LEU A 7 -6.62 10.53 20.62
CA LEU A 7 -7.41 10.01 19.52
C LEU A 7 -8.72 9.40 19.99
N GLN A 8 -8.71 8.65 21.10
CA GLN A 8 -9.94 8.11 21.69
C GLN A 8 -10.89 9.21 22.14
N ALA A 9 -10.38 10.28 22.72
CA ALA A 9 -11.18 11.43 23.15
C ALA A 9 -11.82 12.17 21.96
N CYS A 10 -11.21 12.13 20.78
CA CYS A 10 -11.76 12.74 19.56
C CYS A 10 -12.88 11.91 18.92
N LEU A 11 -12.89 10.57 19.06
CA LEU A 11 -13.83 9.68 18.37
C LEU A 11 -15.31 10.10 18.45
N PRO A 12 -15.84 10.54 19.61
CA PRO A 12 -17.26 10.93 19.71
C PRO A 12 -17.64 12.17 18.88
N TYR A 13 -16.64 12.98 18.52
CA TYR A 13 -16.84 14.26 17.81
C TYR A 13 -16.58 14.15 16.31
N LEU A 14 -16.08 13.00 15.84
CA LEU A 14 -15.78 12.79 14.44
C LEU A 14 -16.99 12.21 13.70
N GLU A 15 -17.20 12.66 12.47
CA GLU A 15 -18.19 12.11 11.57
C GLU A 15 -17.94 10.61 11.32
N THR A 16 -19.00 9.87 11.06
CA THR A 16 -18.93 8.40 10.88
C THR A 16 -18.87 7.97 9.42
N GLY A 17 -18.97 8.93 8.51
CA GLY A 17 -18.96 8.69 7.06
C GLY A 17 -17.62 8.21 6.54
N ARG A 18 -17.61 7.77 5.29
CA ARG A 18 -16.41 7.35 4.58
C ARG A 18 -15.68 8.57 4.03
N SER A 19 -14.42 8.73 4.45
CA SER A 19 -13.58 9.84 4.02
C SER A 19 -13.19 9.78 2.54
N ASN A 20 -13.17 8.60 1.94
CA ASN A 20 -12.79 8.43 0.52
C ASN A 20 -13.97 8.55 -0.44
N TRP A 21 -15.21 8.59 0.02
CA TRP A 21 -16.38 8.72 -0.85
C TRP A 21 -16.73 10.18 -1.10
N GLU A 22 -17.11 10.48 -2.34
CA GLU A 22 -17.65 11.80 -2.67
C GLU A 22 -18.85 12.14 -1.77
N GLY A 23 -18.85 13.36 -1.25
CA GLY A 23 -19.88 13.86 -0.35
C GLY A 23 -19.34 14.80 0.72
N THR A 24 -20.10 14.99 1.79
CA THR A 24 -19.76 15.94 2.87
C THR A 24 -18.45 15.58 3.58
N ASP A 25 -18.17 14.30 3.72
CA ASP A 25 -17.01 13.80 4.50
C ASP A 25 -15.77 13.55 3.63
N TYR A 26 -15.86 13.81 2.32
CA TYR A 26 -14.75 13.53 1.38
C TYR A 26 -13.48 14.29 1.77
N GLY A 27 -12.41 13.52 1.94
CA GLY A 27 -11.11 14.05 2.38
C GLY A 27 -11.01 14.47 3.85
N GLN A 28 -12.10 14.32 4.63
CA GLN A 28 -12.11 14.67 6.05
C GLN A 28 -11.48 13.57 6.92
N LEU A 29 -10.97 13.98 8.08
CA LEU A 29 -10.53 13.04 9.12
C LEU A 29 -11.76 12.52 9.88
N THR A 30 -12.38 11.48 9.36
CA THR A 30 -13.56 10.86 9.95
C THR A 30 -13.20 9.83 11.03
N ARG A 31 -14.20 9.34 11.76
CA ARG A 31 -13.98 8.32 12.81
C ARG A 31 -13.29 7.06 12.31
N PRO A 32 -13.62 6.48 11.14
CA PRO A 32 -12.88 5.35 10.60
C PRO A 32 -11.38 5.65 10.39
N VAL A 33 -11.01 6.86 9.97
CA VAL A 33 -9.60 7.26 9.82
C VAL A 33 -8.88 7.26 11.18
N ALA A 34 -9.52 7.81 12.22
CA ALA A 34 -8.98 7.81 13.58
C ALA A 34 -8.88 6.38 14.15
N GLN A 35 -9.86 5.52 13.89
CA GLN A 35 -9.82 4.10 14.28
C GLN A 35 -8.69 3.34 13.61
N PHE A 36 -8.40 3.61 12.34
CA PHE A 36 -7.25 3.04 11.65
C PHE A 36 -5.93 3.48 12.30
N LEU A 37 -5.78 4.76 12.63
CA LEU A 37 -4.60 5.28 13.31
C LEU A 37 -4.42 4.65 14.70
N LEU A 38 -5.52 4.48 15.46
CA LEU A 38 -5.51 3.79 16.74
C LEU A 38 -5.04 2.34 16.59
N ALA A 39 -5.59 1.60 15.62
CA ALA A 39 -5.15 0.22 15.36
C ALA A 39 -3.65 0.15 15.07
N ARG A 40 -3.13 1.04 14.23
CA ARG A 40 -1.69 1.10 13.87
C ARG A 40 -0.81 1.46 15.05
N LEU A 41 -1.19 2.45 15.87
CA LEU A 41 -0.44 2.83 17.08
C LEU A 41 -0.40 1.69 18.09
N LEU A 42 -1.52 1.01 18.29
CA LEU A 42 -1.66 -0.07 19.27
C LEU A 42 -0.92 -1.34 18.83
N LEU A 43 -0.91 -1.67 17.53
CA LEU A 43 -0.11 -2.76 17.01
C LEU A 43 1.39 -2.58 17.34
N ASN A 44 1.88 -1.34 17.24
CA ASN A 44 3.28 -0.99 17.43
C ASN A 44 3.57 -0.43 18.85
N ALA A 45 2.69 -0.65 19.81
CA ALA A 45 2.82 -0.07 21.15
C ALA A 45 4.13 -0.48 21.85
N GLU A 46 4.62 -1.70 21.61
CA GLU A 46 5.88 -2.17 22.18
C GLU A 46 7.09 -1.39 21.66
N VAL A 47 7.08 -0.98 20.38
CA VAL A 47 8.15 -0.15 19.79
C VAL A 47 8.14 1.25 20.40
N TYR A 48 6.96 1.83 20.60
CA TYR A 48 6.84 3.18 21.17
C TYR A 48 7.04 3.22 22.70
N ALA A 49 6.88 2.10 23.39
CA ALA A 49 7.11 1.98 24.82
C ALA A 49 8.56 1.62 25.17
N ASP A 50 9.35 1.21 24.20
CA ASP A 50 10.77 0.90 24.39
C ASP A 50 11.57 2.20 24.45
N ASP A 51 12.07 2.54 25.65
CA ASP A 51 12.87 3.73 25.90
C ASP A 51 14.38 3.48 25.76
N ASN A 52 14.78 2.21 25.60
CA ASN A 52 16.18 1.80 25.44
C ASN A 52 16.36 0.62 24.46
N TRP A 53 16.13 0.85 23.20
CA TRP A 53 16.28 -0.17 22.15
C TRP A 53 17.72 -0.73 21.99
N THR A 54 18.71 -0.24 22.77
CA THR A 54 20.10 -0.74 22.75
C THR A 54 20.33 -1.93 23.68
N ASP A 55 19.43 -2.19 24.62
CA ASP A 55 19.50 -3.37 25.48
C ASP A 55 18.73 -4.57 24.90
N ALA A 56 18.75 -5.70 25.62
CA ALA A 56 18.05 -6.91 25.19
C ALA A 56 16.61 -7.01 25.72
N GLN A 57 16.16 -6.04 26.54
CA GLN A 57 14.82 -6.04 27.11
C GLN A 57 13.86 -5.36 26.12
N ARG A 58 12.76 -6.04 25.81
CA ARG A 58 11.72 -5.50 24.92
C ARG A 58 10.38 -5.51 25.65
N PRO A 59 9.67 -4.37 25.69
CA PRO A 59 8.30 -4.35 26.16
C PRO A 59 7.45 -5.31 25.32
N SER A 60 6.44 -5.92 25.93
CA SER A 60 5.47 -6.72 25.20
C SER A 60 4.16 -5.97 25.11
N GLY A 61 3.56 -5.93 23.91
CA GLY A 61 2.23 -5.36 23.73
C GLY A 61 1.16 -6.04 24.58
N ARG A 62 1.43 -7.26 25.05
CA ARG A 62 0.58 -8.01 25.99
C ARG A 62 0.56 -7.40 27.39
N ASP A 63 1.63 -6.75 27.80
CA ASP A 63 1.78 -6.13 29.13
C ASP A 63 1.44 -4.64 29.13
N ILE A 64 1.27 -4.04 27.93
CA ILE A 64 0.88 -2.64 27.76
C ILE A 64 -0.64 -2.58 27.63
N THR A 65 -1.32 -1.94 28.58
CA THR A 65 -2.78 -1.90 28.62
C THR A 65 -3.35 -0.51 28.36
N PHE A 66 -4.54 -0.49 27.77
CA PHE A 66 -5.33 0.70 27.46
C PHE A 66 -6.78 0.53 27.89
N SER A 67 -7.43 1.62 28.26
CA SER A 67 -8.88 1.64 28.44
C SER A 67 -9.56 1.85 27.09
N VAL A 68 -10.40 0.90 26.66
CA VAL A 68 -11.15 0.98 25.41
C VAL A 68 -12.62 0.70 25.73
N GLU A 69 -13.49 1.69 25.56
CA GLU A 69 -14.92 1.59 25.83
C GLU A 69 -15.24 0.99 27.23
N GLY A 70 -14.48 1.42 28.24
CA GLY A 70 -14.64 0.99 29.63
C GLY A 70 -14.06 -0.40 29.94
N LYS A 71 -13.38 -1.06 29.01
CA LYS A 71 -12.67 -2.31 29.20
C LYS A 71 -11.16 -2.07 29.22
N THR A 72 -10.45 -2.79 30.06
CA THR A 72 -8.98 -2.82 30.01
C THR A 72 -8.55 -3.89 29.02
N LEU A 73 -7.92 -3.51 27.93
CA LEU A 73 -7.40 -4.39 26.90
C LEU A 73 -5.88 -4.23 26.79
N ASN A 74 -5.17 -5.30 26.46
CA ASN A 74 -3.78 -5.15 26.06
C ASN A 74 -3.67 -4.48 24.68
N ALA A 75 -2.47 -4.06 24.29
CA ALA A 75 -2.28 -3.29 23.07
C ALA A 75 -2.77 -4.03 21.82
N TRP A 76 -2.54 -5.33 21.72
CA TRP A 76 -2.96 -6.12 20.56
C TRP A 76 -4.47 -6.41 20.56
N GLU A 77 -5.07 -6.67 21.72
CA GLU A 77 -6.53 -6.76 21.85
C GLU A 77 -7.21 -5.44 21.45
N ALA A 78 -6.64 -4.31 21.86
CA ALA A 78 -7.15 -3.00 21.49
C ALA A 78 -6.97 -2.73 19.97
N CYS A 79 -5.87 -3.17 19.36
CA CYS A 79 -5.68 -3.13 17.90
C CYS A 79 -6.78 -3.94 17.20
N ILE A 80 -7.02 -5.19 17.61
CA ILE A 80 -8.06 -6.07 17.07
C ILE A 80 -9.44 -5.42 17.20
N HIS A 81 -9.72 -4.78 18.33
CA HIS A 81 -10.98 -4.07 18.56
C HIS A 81 -11.23 -2.99 17.51
N TYR A 82 -10.27 -2.11 17.23
CA TYR A 82 -10.44 -1.06 16.22
C TYR A 82 -10.47 -1.60 14.78
N CYS A 83 -9.74 -2.66 14.49
CA CYS A 83 -9.86 -3.37 13.20
C CYS A 83 -11.28 -3.92 12.99
N ASN A 84 -11.88 -4.51 14.03
CA ASN A 84 -13.25 -5.01 13.98
C ASN A 84 -14.28 -3.88 13.81
N GLN A 85 -14.05 -2.71 14.39
CA GLN A 85 -14.92 -1.55 14.18
C GLN A 85 -14.88 -1.07 12.72
N LEU A 86 -13.72 -1.08 12.08
CA LEU A 86 -13.60 -0.74 10.65
C LEU A 86 -14.34 -1.73 9.75
N GLU A 87 -14.26 -3.02 10.04
CA GLU A 87 -15.03 -4.04 9.33
C GLU A 87 -16.55 -3.85 9.55
N ALA A 88 -16.97 -3.60 10.79
CA ALA A 88 -18.37 -3.31 11.13
C ALA A 88 -18.90 -2.02 10.47
N ALA A 89 -18.02 -1.04 10.21
CA ALA A 89 -18.33 0.17 9.43
C ALA A 89 -18.49 -0.13 7.91
N GLY A 90 -18.33 -1.38 7.50
CA GLY A 90 -18.59 -1.86 6.13
C GLY A 90 -17.39 -1.75 5.19
N TYR A 91 -16.18 -1.48 5.70
CA TYR A 91 -14.97 -1.60 4.88
C TYR A 91 -14.71 -3.07 4.55
N ARG A 92 -14.31 -3.34 3.32
CA ARG A 92 -14.03 -4.70 2.82
C ARG A 92 -13.06 -4.64 1.66
N LEU A 93 -12.40 -5.76 1.38
CA LEU A 93 -11.55 -5.86 0.19
C LEU A 93 -12.37 -5.65 -1.08
N GLU A 94 -11.83 -4.88 -2.02
CA GLU A 94 -12.31 -4.88 -3.38
C GLU A 94 -12.03 -6.24 -4.04
N THR A 95 -12.95 -6.71 -4.85
CA THR A 95 -12.76 -7.97 -5.60
C THR A 95 -11.61 -7.84 -6.58
N ASP A 96 -11.54 -6.71 -7.27
CA ASP A 96 -10.41 -6.36 -8.13
C ASP A 96 -9.49 -5.38 -7.38
N TYR A 97 -8.25 -5.83 -7.16
CA TYR A 97 -7.20 -5.02 -6.54
C TYR A 97 -6.99 -3.67 -7.23
N ALA A 98 -7.09 -3.63 -8.57
CA ALA A 98 -6.84 -2.43 -9.35
C ALA A 98 -7.86 -1.31 -9.08
N THR A 99 -9.08 -1.64 -8.64
CA THR A 99 -10.13 -0.67 -8.33
C THR A 99 -9.66 0.37 -7.30
N ASN A 100 -8.81 -0.03 -6.35
CA ASN A 100 -8.28 0.87 -5.33
C ASN A 100 -7.40 1.99 -5.89
N PHE A 101 -6.86 1.82 -7.09
CA PHE A 101 -5.86 2.69 -7.73
C PHE A 101 -6.30 3.18 -9.11
N ALA A 102 -7.57 2.97 -9.46
CA ALA A 102 -8.18 3.45 -10.70
C ALA A 102 -8.22 4.98 -10.74
N VAL A 103 -8.45 5.54 -11.93
CA VAL A 103 -8.59 7.00 -12.12
C VAL A 103 -9.70 7.56 -11.23
N HIS A 104 -10.82 6.83 -11.12
CA HIS A 104 -11.92 7.17 -10.21
C HIS A 104 -12.03 6.12 -9.11
N ASN A 105 -11.17 6.24 -8.09
CA ASN A 105 -11.10 5.32 -6.96
C ASN A 105 -11.77 5.84 -5.67
N GLU A 106 -12.44 6.99 -5.75
CA GLU A 106 -13.13 7.64 -4.64
C GLU A 106 -14.26 6.81 -4.05
N ASN A 107 -14.83 5.86 -4.81
CA ASN A 107 -15.90 4.99 -4.33
C ASN A 107 -15.44 3.58 -3.92
N SER A 108 -14.15 3.35 -3.80
CA SER A 108 -13.62 2.07 -3.32
C SER A 108 -14.17 1.72 -1.93
N SER A 109 -14.64 0.48 -1.77
CA SER A 109 -15.09 -0.03 -0.48
C SER A 109 -13.92 -0.42 0.44
N GLU A 110 -12.72 -0.46 -0.10
CA GLU A 110 -11.49 -0.83 0.60
C GLU A 110 -10.70 0.40 1.10
N ASN A 111 -10.69 1.50 0.35
CA ASN A 111 -9.99 2.72 0.74
C ASN A 111 -10.64 3.35 1.97
N ILE A 112 -9.83 3.71 2.96
CA ILE A 112 -10.27 4.31 4.25
C ILE A 112 -9.93 5.79 4.28
N PHE A 113 -8.72 6.14 3.84
CA PHE A 113 -8.27 7.51 3.75
C PHE A 113 -7.43 7.71 2.52
N THR A 114 -7.80 8.72 1.74
CA THR A 114 -7.10 9.12 0.53
C THR A 114 -6.80 10.62 0.59
N ILE A 115 -5.84 11.06 -0.21
CA ILE A 115 -5.69 12.48 -0.52
C ILE A 115 -6.54 12.73 -1.76
N PRO A 116 -7.65 13.48 -1.66
CA PRO A 116 -8.49 13.81 -2.80
C PRO A 116 -7.71 14.55 -3.87
N MET A 117 -7.85 14.13 -5.12
CA MET A 117 -7.19 14.71 -6.27
C MET A 117 -8.22 15.25 -7.27
N ASP A 118 -7.80 16.18 -8.10
CA ASP A 118 -8.61 16.77 -9.17
C ASP A 118 -7.66 17.26 -10.26
N LYS A 119 -7.77 16.71 -11.45
CA LYS A 119 -6.85 17.00 -12.57
C LYS A 119 -6.89 18.47 -13.05
N ILE A 120 -7.86 19.26 -12.58
CA ILE A 120 -7.99 20.66 -12.98
C ILE A 120 -7.50 21.59 -11.86
N LYS A 121 -7.77 21.24 -10.59
CA LYS A 121 -7.60 22.15 -9.44
C LYS A 121 -6.34 21.89 -8.64
N TYR A 122 -5.92 20.63 -8.50
CA TYR A 122 -4.89 20.25 -7.55
C TYR A 122 -3.67 19.64 -8.23
N GLN A 123 -2.57 20.39 -8.27
CA GLN A 123 -1.28 19.90 -8.72
C GLN A 123 -0.55 19.22 -7.55
N HIS A 124 -0.40 17.91 -7.62
CA HIS A 124 0.26 17.15 -6.56
C HIS A 124 1.76 16.95 -6.80
N GLN A 125 2.48 16.51 -5.75
CA GLN A 125 3.91 16.22 -5.80
C GLN A 125 4.20 14.70 -5.91
N PHE A 126 3.19 13.88 -6.16
CA PHE A 126 3.31 12.43 -6.31
C PHE A 126 3.54 11.96 -7.75
N TRP A 127 4.01 12.86 -8.61
CA TRP A 127 4.21 12.60 -10.03
C TRP A 127 5.11 11.40 -10.34
N ASN A 128 6.01 11.03 -9.42
CA ASN A 128 6.84 9.82 -9.53
C ASN A 128 6.00 8.51 -9.54
N LEU A 129 4.80 8.51 -8.98
CA LEU A 129 3.86 7.39 -9.07
C LEU A 129 3.38 7.14 -10.51
N PHE A 130 3.39 8.17 -11.33
CA PHE A 130 2.89 8.15 -12.72
C PHE A 130 4.01 8.23 -13.76
N ARG A 131 5.13 8.89 -13.45
CA ARG A 131 6.20 9.22 -14.42
C ARG A 131 7.43 8.31 -14.37
N SER A 132 7.52 7.37 -13.43
CA SER A 132 8.69 6.49 -13.25
C SER A 132 8.77 5.41 -14.35
N ARG A 133 8.94 5.82 -15.58
CA ARG A 133 9.04 4.95 -16.77
C ARG A 133 9.95 5.55 -17.83
N HIS A 134 10.33 4.76 -18.84
CA HIS A 134 11.14 5.21 -19.97
C HIS A 134 10.40 6.28 -20.80
N TYR A 135 11.13 7.21 -21.39
CA TYR A 135 10.57 8.31 -22.20
C TYR A 135 9.66 7.80 -23.33
N ALA A 136 10.10 6.78 -24.09
CA ALA A 136 9.29 6.18 -25.16
C ALA A 136 7.96 5.57 -24.62
N HIS A 137 7.99 5.00 -23.39
CA HIS A 137 6.78 4.49 -22.75
C HIS A 137 5.83 5.66 -22.40
N GLY A 138 6.38 6.74 -21.84
CA GLY A 138 5.61 7.95 -21.55
C GLY A 138 4.96 8.52 -22.82
N SER A 139 5.73 8.71 -23.88
CA SER A 139 5.23 9.20 -25.16
C SER A 139 4.10 8.34 -25.73
N ALA A 140 4.21 7.00 -25.61
CA ALA A 140 3.19 6.08 -26.11
C ALA A 140 1.85 6.19 -25.37
N ILE A 141 1.82 6.69 -24.14
CA ILE A 141 0.60 6.90 -23.34
C ILE A 141 0.19 8.38 -23.25
N GLY A 142 0.94 9.28 -23.91
CA GLY A 142 0.66 10.72 -23.87
C GLY A 142 1.05 11.41 -22.57
N MET A 143 2.06 10.90 -21.86
CA MET A 143 2.52 11.44 -20.58
C MET A 143 4.04 11.67 -20.58
N ASP A 144 4.48 12.73 -19.92
CA ASP A 144 5.90 12.92 -19.61
C ASP A 144 6.42 11.77 -18.75
N ALA A 145 7.67 11.37 -18.97
CA ALA A 145 8.32 10.33 -18.21
C ALA A 145 9.75 10.72 -17.85
N GLU A 146 10.25 10.23 -16.73
CA GLU A 146 11.56 10.63 -16.18
C GLU A 146 12.48 9.46 -15.89
N ASN A 147 12.14 8.27 -16.37
CA ASN A 147 12.96 7.05 -16.22
C ASN A 147 13.44 6.82 -14.76
N GLY A 148 12.62 7.17 -13.78
CA GLY A 148 12.98 7.25 -12.38
C GLY A 148 13.06 5.92 -11.65
N SER A 149 12.24 5.74 -10.61
CA SER A 149 12.32 4.61 -9.66
C SER A 149 12.04 3.26 -10.31
N SER A 150 12.78 2.24 -9.87
CA SER A 150 12.50 0.84 -10.17
C SER A 150 12.53 -0.02 -8.91
N ALA A 151 11.89 -1.19 -8.96
CA ALA A 151 11.86 -2.13 -7.85
C ALA A 151 13.25 -2.71 -7.58
N THR A 152 13.57 -2.98 -6.31
CA THR A 152 14.79 -3.70 -5.94
C THR A 152 14.70 -5.18 -6.35
N LEU A 153 15.86 -5.83 -6.56
CA LEU A 153 15.92 -7.28 -6.83
C LEU A 153 15.21 -8.09 -5.75
N ALA A 154 15.36 -7.70 -4.48
CA ALA A 154 14.70 -8.38 -3.38
C ALA A 154 13.17 -8.31 -3.48
N THR A 155 12.62 -7.22 -3.99
CA THR A 155 11.19 -7.07 -4.23
C THR A 155 10.74 -7.92 -5.42
N VAL A 156 11.41 -7.82 -6.55
CA VAL A 156 11.08 -8.60 -7.76
C VAL A 156 11.08 -10.11 -7.48
N ARG A 157 12.11 -10.59 -6.75
CA ARG A 157 12.20 -12.00 -6.33
C ARG A 157 11.11 -12.39 -5.32
N ALA A 158 10.71 -11.50 -4.44
CA ALA A 158 9.63 -11.79 -3.48
C ALA A 158 8.28 -12.04 -4.15
N TYR A 159 8.03 -11.41 -5.29
CA TYR A 159 6.87 -11.72 -6.13
C TYR A 159 7.02 -13.01 -6.93
N GLY A 160 8.18 -13.67 -6.90
CA GLY A 160 8.42 -14.89 -7.64
C GLY A 160 8.71 -14.67 -9.13
N TYR A 161 9.11 -13.46 -9.55
CA TYR A 161 9.44 -13.20 -10.96
C TYR A 161 10.54 -14.14 -11.46
N GLY A 162 10.30 -14.74 -12.63
CA GLY A 162 11.18 -15.74 -13.22
C GLY A 162 10.98 -17.17 -12.69
N THR A 163 9.94 -17.40 -11.90
CA THR A 163 9.54 -18.74 -11.40
C THR A 163 8.11 -19.08 -11.80
N ASP A 164 7.72 -20.35 -11.62
CA ASP A 164 6.34 -20.81 -11.87
C ASP A 164 5.33 -20.33 -10.82
N SER A 165 5.78 -19.62 -9.78
CA SER A 165 4.97 -19.14 -8.66
C SER A 165 4.90 -17.61 -8.61
N LEU A 166 4.79 -16.95 -9.75
CA LEU A 166 4.66 -15.51 -9.84
C LEU A 166 3.37 -15.04 -9.17
N ASP A 167 3.49 -14.10 -8.23
CA ASP A 167 2.33 -13.45 -7.60
C ASP A 167 1.56 -12.61 -8.63
N HIS A 168 0.25 -12.78 -8.69
CA HIS A 168 -0.60 -12.15 -9.70
C HIS A 168 -0.60 -10.61 -9.59
N ARG A 169 -0.34 -10.06 -8.40
CA ARG A 169 -0.21 -8.61 -8.19
C ARG A 169 1.03 -8.02 -8.87
N TYR A 170 1.99 -8.86 -9.30
CA TYR A 170 3.18 -8.38 -9.99
C TYR A 170 2.83 -7.58 -11.25
N ALA A 171 1.95 -8.11 -12.08
CA ALA A 171 1.54 -7.45 -13.32
C ALA A 171 0.78 -6.13 -13.10
N LEU A 172 0.16 -5.96 -11.93
CA LEU A 172 -0.54 -4.71 -11.55
C LEU A 172 0.41 -3.68 -10.94
N ASN A 173 1.47 -4.14 -10.27
CA ASN A 173 2.41 -3.27 -9.56
C ASN A 173 3.62 -2.87 -10.40
N PHE A 174 3.90 -3.58 -11.50
CA PHE A 174 5.14 -3.38 -12.26
C PHE A 174 4.94 -3.49 -13.77
N TYR A 175 5.58 -2.58 -14.48
CA TYR A 175 5.92 -2.79 -15.89
C TYR A 175 7.24 -3.53 -15.97
N SER A 176 7.25 -4.63 -16.73
CA SER A 176 8.42 -5.46 -16.97
C SER A 176 8.41 -6.02 -18.38
N ASP A 177 9.55 -6.53 -18.82
CA ASP A 177 9.69 -7.18 -20.12
C ASP A 177 9.32 -6.26 -21.29
N THR A 178 8.83 -6.81 -22.40
CA THR A 178 8.43 -6.02 -23.57
C THR A 178 7.23 -5.14 -23.28
N VAL A 179 7.42 -3.84 -23.34
CA VAL A 179 6.38 -2.86 -23.09
C VAL A 179 5.37 -2.81 -24.24
N ARG A 180 4.09 -2.89 -23.89
CA ARG A 180 2.98 -2.74 -24.82
C ARG A 180 2.00 -1.68 -24.33
N VAL A 181 1.51 -0.88 -25.28
CA VAL A 181 0.46 0.11 -25.04
C VAL A 181 -0.62 -0.14 -26.10
N ASP A 182 -1.85 -0.33 -25.67
CA ASP A 182 -3.00 -0.64 -26.54
C ASP A 182 -2.71 -1.80 -27.51
N GLY A 183 -2.02 -2.85 -27.02
CA GLY A 183 -1.65 -4.04 -27.78
C GLY A 183 -0.39 -3.88 -28.67
N SER A 184 0.06 -2.66 -28.92
CA SER A 184 1.23 -2.37 -29.76
C SER A 184 2.52 -2.33 -28.96
N VAL A 185 3.59 -2.89 -29.51
CA VAL A 185 4.94 -2.83 -28.91
C VAL A 185 5.45 -1.40 -28.94
N VAL A 186 5.85 -0.86 -27.80
CA VAL A 186 6.54 0.42 -27.72
C VAL A 186 7.97 0.26 -28.24
N ARG A 187 8.39 1.18 -29.11
CA ARG A 187 9.73 1.13 -29.73
C ARG A 187 10.58 2.31 -29.28
N LEU A 188 11.87 2.05 -29.20
CA LEU A 188 12.93 3.03 -29.02
C LEU A 188 13.21 3.76 -30.34
N ASP A 189 13.97 4.86 -30.28
CA ASP A 189 14.33 5.68 -31.46
C ASP A 189 15.15 4.87 -32.50
N ASN A 190 15.87 3.84 -32.08
CA ASN A 190 16.60 2.92 -32.97
C ASN A 190 15.70 1.83 -33.60
N GLY A 191 14.39 1.83 -33.33
CA GLY A 191 13.41 0.89 -33.83
C GLY A 191 13.31 -0.42 -33.04
N GLU A 192 14.15 -0.66 -32.05
CA GLU A 192 14.07 -1.84 -31.16
C GLU A 192 12.85 -1.74 -30.22
N ALA A 193 12.38 -2.90 -29.77
CA ALA A 193 11.34 -2.96 -28.74
C ALA A 193 11.87 -2.40 -27.40
N LEU A 194 11.06 -1.59 -26.72
CA LEU A 194 11.36 -1.24 -25.35
C LEU A 194 11.13 -2.46 -24.44
N VAL A 195 12.18 -2.88 -23.74
CA VAL A 195 12.14 -4.00 -22.78
C VAL A 195 12.68 -3.52 -21.44
N TYR A 196 11.91 -3.68 -20.37
CA TYR A 196 12.44 -3.52 -19.03
C TYR A 196 13.03 -4.84 -18.53
N HIS A 197 14.13 -4.76 -17.79
CA HIS A 197 14.92 -5.91 -17.36
C HIS A 197 14.87 -6.06 -15.83
N PRO A 198 13.83 -6.70 -15.24
CA PRO A 198 13.59 -6.71 -13.79
C PRO A 198 14.74 -7.28 -12.94
N LEU A 199 15.54 -8.19 -13.50
CA LEU A 199 16.65 -8.81 -12.80
C LEU A 199 17.99 -8.09 -13.00
N VAL A 200 18.01 -7.04 -13.83
CA VAL A 200 19.22 -6.22 -14.03
C VAL A 200 19.16 -5.03 -13.09
N MET A 201 20.01 -5.05 -12.08
CA MET A 201 20.12 -3.96 -11.09
C MET A 201 21.55 -3.80 -10.63
N ALA A 202 22.06 -2.57 -10.66
CA ALA A 202 23.33 -2.16 -10.08
C ALA A 202 23.21 -0.73 -9.53
N LEU A 203 24.14 -0.35 -8.65
CA LEU A 203 24.19 1.02 -8.10
C LEU A 203 24.56 2.06 -9.17
N ASP A 204 25.39 1.66 -10.11
CA ASP A 204 25.77 2.47 -11.26
C ASP A 204 25.58 1.67 -12.55
N LEU A 205 24.79 2.20 -13.45
CA LEU A 205 24.49 1.65 -14.78
C LEU A 205 24.93 2.61 -15.89
N THR A 206 25.62 3.69 -15.55
CA THR A 206 26.06 4.72 -16.50
C THR A 206 26.86 4.12 -17.65
N GLY A 207 26.43 4.39 -18.87
CA GLY A 207 27.05 3.87 -20.09
C GLY A 207 26.77 2.42 -20.41
N SER A 208 26.01 1.70 -19.58
CA SER A 208 25.56 0.34 -19.90
C SER A 208 24.38 0.36 -20.88
N THR A 209 24.16 -0.76 -21.59
CA THR A 209 22.98 -0.95 -22.45
C THR A 209 21.66 -0.93 -21.66
N TYR A 210 21.72 -1.07 -20.35
CA TYR A 210 20.57 -1.12 -19.45
C TYR A 210 20.33 0.19 -18.69
N GLU A 211 21.11 1.25 -18.93
CA GLU A 211 21.05 2.50 -18.17
C GLU A 211 19.62 3.03 -17.99
N LYS A 212 18.78 2.92 -19.03
CA LYS A 212 17.41 3.42 -19.04
C LYS A 212 16.35 2.31 -18.96
N THR A 213 16.74 1.05 -18.95
CA THR A 213 15.81 -0.09 -19.05
C THR A 213 15.95 -1.11 -17.93
N ALA A 214 16.95 -0.96 -17.07
CA ALA A 214 17.13 -1.85 -15.91
C ALA A 214 15.98 -1.72 -14.90
N GLY A 215 15.64 -2.84 -14.25
CA GLY A 215 14.63 -2.96 -13.21
C GLY A 215 13.19 -2.97 -13.73
N ALA A 216 12.26 -3.38 -12.85
CA ALA A 216 10.83 -3.28 -13.07
C ALA A 216 10.33 -1.88 -12.69
N ARG A 217 9.46 -1.29 -13.49
CA ARG A 217 8.94 0.08 -13.29
C ARG A 217 7.60 0.05 -12.57
N MET A 218 7.32 1.13 -11.82
CA MET A 218 6.05 1.28 -11.09
C MET A 218 4.84 1.34 -12.04
N SER A 219 3.80 0.56 -11.71
CA SER A 219 2.56 0.49 -12.49
C SER A 219 1.29 0.59 -11.65
N LYS A 220 1.38 0.75 -10.34
CA LYS A 220 0.25 0.56 -9.41
C LYS A 220 -0.99 1.40 -9.72
N TYR A 221 -0.82 2.67 -10.00
CA TYR A 221 -1.94 3.56 -10.35
C TYR A 221 -2.26 3.51 -11.83
N GLU A 222 -3.54 3.44 -12.15
CA GLU A 222 -4.03 3.63 -13.52
C GLU A 222 -3.62 5.02 -14.02
N ILE A 223 -3.27 5.12 -15.29
CA ILE A 223 -2.89 6.39 -15.90
C ILE A 223 -4.12 7.11 -16.44
N ASP A 224 -4.41 8.30 -15.92
CA ASP A 224 -5.43 9.18 -16.51
C ASP A 224 -4.91 9.83 -17.80
N ARG A 225 -5.19 9.19 -18.92
CA ARG A 225 -4.80 9.68 -20.26
C ARG A 225 -5.53 10.96 -20.69
N LYS A 226 -6.52 11.41 -19.91
CA LYS A 226 -7.25 12.67 -20.14
C LYS A 226 -6.72 13.80 -19.28
N ALA A 227 -5.81 13.50 -18.37
CA ALA A 227 -5.15 14.46 -17.52
C ALA A 227 -4.01 15.18 -18.28
N HIS A 228 -3.44 16.20 -17.65
CA HIS A 228 -2.29 16.91 -18.17
C HIS A 228 -1.07 15.99 -18.29
N ALA A 229 -0.33 16.09 -19.39
CA ALA A 229 0.79 15.20 -19.70
C ALA A 229 1.93 15.23 -18.66
N ASP A 230 2.03 16.28 -17.85
CA ASP A 230 3.07 16.41 -16.82
C ASP A 230 2.91 15.43 -15.63
N GLY A 231 1.81 14.67 -15.56
CA GLY A 231 1.55 13.68 -14.52
C GLY A 231 1.36 14.24 -13.12
N LYS A 232 1.12 15.55 -12.99
CA LYS A 232 0.90 16.24 -11.70
C LYS A 232 -0.56 16.55 -11.44
N LEU A 233 -1.37 16.50 -12.47
CA LEU A 233 -2.81 16.72 -12.42
C LEU A 233 -3.49 15.41 -12.83
N GLN A 234 -3.92 14.63 -11.86
CA GLN A 234 -4.56 13.32 -12.04
C GLN A 234 -5.86 13.30 -11.24
N ASP A 235 -6.84 12.50 -11.62
CA ASP A 235 -8.07 12.30 -10.84
C ASP A 235 -7.99 11.12 -9.86
N ASN A 236 -6.90 10.34 -9.89
CA ASN A 236 -6.73 9.26 -8.93
C ASN A 236 -6.45 9.83 -7.54
N ASP A 237 -7.30 9.56 -6.57
CA ASP A 237 -7.00 9.82 -5.17
C ASP A 237 -5.78 9.02 -4.70
N ILE A 238 -4.89 9.66 -3.97
CA ILE A 238 -3.69 9.01 -3.45
C ILE A 238 -4.06 8.24 -2.18
N VAL A 239 -3.97 6.92 -2.25
CA VAL A 239 -4.35 6.01 -1.16
C VAL A 239 -3.31 6.06 -0.03
N LEU A 240 -3.76 6.37 1.18
CA LEU A 240 -2.96 6.37 2.40
C LEU A 240 -3.28 5.17 3.30
N PHE A 241 -4.58 4.87 3.50
CA PHE A 241 -5.05 3.77 4.34
C PHE A 241 -6.12 2.97 3.60
N ARG A 242 -6.03 1.65 3.65
CA ARG A 242 -7.02 0.75 3.06
C ARG A 242 -7.22 -0.53 3.87
N PHE A 243 -8.32 -1.21 3.66
CA PHE A 243 -8.77 -2.32 4.50
C PHE A 243 -7.86 -3.56 4.45
N ALA A 244 -7.12 -3.78 3.36
CA ALA A 244 -6.13 -4.85 3.34
C ALA A 244 -5.04 -4.67 4.42
N ASP A 245 -4.63 -3.43 4.70
CA ASP A 245 -3.71 -3.13 5.81
C ASP A 245 -4.37 -3.44 7.16
N VAL A 246 -5.66 -3.13 7.33
CA VAL A 246 -6.43 -3.48 8.53
C VAL A 246 -6.43 -4.99 8.78
N LEU A 247 -6.69 -5.79 7.76
CA LEU A 247 -6.68 -7.26 7.88
C LEU A 247 -5.29 -7.77 8.28
N LEU A 248 -4.23 -7.26 7.65
CA LEU A 248 -2.86 -7.68 7.96
C LEU A 248 -2.41 -7.21 9.35
N MET A 249 -2.83 -6.02 9.81
CA MET A 249 -2.62 -5.56 11.19
C MET A 249 -3.38 -6.45 12.18
N ARG A 250 -4.63 -6.82 11.89
CA ARG A 250 -5.42 -7.69 12.76
C ARG A 250 -4.83 -9.09 12.82
N ALA A 251 -4.42 -9.66 11.69
CA ALA A 251 -3.73 -10.95 11.66
C ALA A 251 -2.45 -10.94 12.50
N GLU A 252 -1.65 -9.89 12.40
CA GLU A 252 -0.42 -9.74 13.19
C GLU A 252 -0.72 -9.62 14.69
N ALA A 253 -1.68 -8.77 15.06
CA ALA A 253 -2.10 -8.59 16.46
C ALA A 253 -2.62 -9.89 17.08
N GLN A 254 -3.42 -10.66 16.33
CA GLN A 254 -3.91 -11.99 16.74
C GLN A 254 -2.75 -12.95 17.00
N VAL A 255 -1.81 -13.08 16.06
CA VAL A 255 -0.66 -13.99 16.22
C VAL A 255 0.23 -13.57 17.38
N ARG A 256 0.50 -12.27 17.57
CA ARG A 256 1.25 -11.75 18.71
C ARG A 256 0.54 -12.00 20.04
N ASN A 257 -0.78 -11.95 20.04
CA ASN A 257 -1.61 -12.22 21.23
C ASN A 257 -1.75 -13.71 21.53
N GLY A 258 -1.33 -14.60 20.62
CA GLY A 258 -1.41 -16.05 20.76
C GLY A 258 -2.67 -16.66 20.13
N ASP A 259 -3.40 -15.88 19.35
CA ASP A 259 -4.59 -16.27 18.63
C ASP A 259 -4.26 -16.67 17.17
N ASN A 260 -5.29 -17.00 16.39
CA ASN A 260 -5.15 -17.43 15.01
C ASN A 260 -5.50 -16.30 14.03
N GLY A 261 -4.49 -15.74 13.36
CA GLY A 261 -4.64 -14.72 12.31
C GLY A 261 -4.87 -15.27 10.90
N GLN A 262 -5.15 -16.55 10.73
CA GLN A 262 -5.19 -17.22 9.42
C GLN A 262 -6.27 -16.67 8.50
N ALA A 263 -7.46 -16.40 9.03
CA ALA A 263 -8.60 -15.95 8.21
C ALA A 263 -8.31 -14.62 7.48
N ASP A 264 -7.69 -13.65 8.16
CA ASP A 264 -7.36 -12.36 7.59
C ASP A 264 -6.24 -12.45 6.55
N LEU A 265 -5.21 -13.24 6.84
CA LEU A 265 -4.14 -13.50 5.87
C LEU A 265 -4.68 -14.20 4.61
N ASP A 266 -5.54 -15.19 4.78
CA ASP A 266 -6.15 -15.92 3.68
C ASP A 266 -7.09 -15.04 2.84
N ALA A 267 -7.81 -14.11 3.46
CA ALA A 267 -8.66 -13.16 2.73
C ALA A 267 -7.84 -12.32 1.73
N VAL A 268 -6.72 -11.75 2.19
CA VAL A 268 -5.82 -10.96 1.33
C VAL A 268 -5.22 -11.83 0.22
N ARG A 269 -4.75 -13.03 0.55
CA ARG A 269 -4.13 -13.93 -0.42
C ARG A 269 -5.12 -14.48 -1.44
N THR A 270 -6.33 -14.84 -1.00
CA THR A 270 -7.40 -15.30 -1.90
C THR A 270 -7.79 -14.22 -2.90
N ARG A 271 -7.95 -12.96 -2.45
CA ARG A 271 -8.19 -11.83 -3.35
C ARG A 271 -7.08 -11.68 -4.38
N ALA A 272 -5.82 -11.90 -3.99
CA ALA A 272 -4.66 -11.87 -4.89
C ALA A 272 -4.55 -13.13 -5.79
N GLY A 273 -5.45 -14.10 -5.68
CA GLY A 273 -5.40 -15.37 -6.41
C GLY A 273 -4.24 -16.27 -5.98
N MET A 274 -3.70 -16.07 -4.78
CA MET A 274 -2.53 -16.78 -4.28
C MET A 274 -2.91 -17.88 -3.27
N PRO A 275 -2.19 -19.01 -3.22
CA PRO A 275 -2.47 -20.08 -2.28
C PRO A 275 -2.25 -19.62 -0.83
N THR A 276 -2.93 -20.30 0.10
CA THR A 276 -2.76 -20.03 1.54
C THR A 276 -1.31 -20.22 2.02
N ARG A 277 -0.97 -19.53 3.09
CA ARG A 277 0.28 -19.69 3.85
C ARG A 277 -0.06 -19.70 5.35
N PRO A 278 0.69 -20.42 6.20
CA PRO A 278 0.51 -20.32 7.65
C PRO A 278 0.62 -18.88 8.15
N ALA A 279 -0.31 -18.45 9.00
CA ALA A 279 -0.28 -17.13 9.60
C ALA A 279 0.80 -17.03 10.68
N THR A 280 2.02 -16.86 10.27
CA THR A 280 3.17 -16.52 11.13
C THR A 280 3.53 -15.06 10.94
N LEU A 281 4.18 -14.43 11.92
CA LEU A 281 4.65 -13.04 11.81
C LEU A 281 5.51 -12.84 10.57
N ALA A 282 6.38 -13.80 10.24
CA ALA A 282 7.22 -13.73 9.04
C ALA A 282 6.40 -13.74 7.74
N ASN A 283 5.37 -14.59 7.66
CA ASN A 283 4.51 -14.68 6.48
C ASN A 283 3.59 -13.45 6.34
N ILE A 284 3.09 -12.91 7.47
CA ILE A 284 2.30 -11.67 7.47
C ILE A 284 3.16 -10.49 7.02
N LEU A 285 4.38 -10.36 7.53
CA LEU A 285 5.34 -9.33 7.12
C LEU A 285 5.72 -9.47 5.63
N ALA A 286 5.86 -10.71 5.13
CA ALA A 286 6.09 -10.97 3.72
C ALA A 286 4.87 -10.57 2.86
N GLU A 287 3.65 -10.87 3.34
CA GLU A 287 2.41 -10.50 2.64
C GLU A 287 2.21 -8.99 2.59
N ARG A 288 2.48 -8.25 3.70
CA ARG A 288 2.46 -6.78 3.71
C ARG A 288 3.34 -6.19 2.62
N ARG A 289 4.54 -6.74 2.41
CA ARG A 289 5.46 -6.29 1.35
C ARG A 289 4.86 -6.45 -0.06
N LEU A 290 4.14 -7.55 -0.32
CA LEU A 290 3.51 -7.81 -1.61
C LEU A 290 2.25 -6.96 -1.79
N GLU A 291 1.43 -6.90 -0.76
CA GLU A 291 0.14 -6.22 -0.79
C GLU A 291 0.29 -4.68 -0.84
N LEU A 292 1.14 -4.13 0.01
CA LEU A 292 1.31 -2.67 0.20
C LEU A 292 2.47 -2.08 -0.62
N MET A 293 2.88 -2.76 -1.69
CA MET A 293 3.95 -2.27 -2.57
C MET A 293 3.61 -0.90 -3.14
N TRP A 294 4.55 0.02 -3.15
CA TRP A 294 4.43 1.42 -3.58
C TRP A 294 3.52 2.32 -2.72
N GLU A 295 3.08 1.87 -1.53
CA GLU A 295 2.24 2.64 -0.60
C GLU A 295 3.03 3.23 0.58
N GLY A 296 4.35 3.15 0.56
CA GLY A 296 5.23 3.80 1.54
C GLY A 296 5.33 3.10 2.91
N SER A 297 4.67 1.95 3.13
CA SER A 297 4.59 1.27 4.43
C SER A 297 5.84 0.50 4.82
N ARG A 298 6.61 0.00 3.84
CA ARG A 298 7.66 -1.02 4.08
C ARG A 298 8.73 -0.63 5.09
N ARG A 299 9.15 0.62 5.14
CA ARG A 299 10.15 1.06 6.12
C ARG A 299 9.64 0.91 7.55
N GLN A 300 8.39 1.29 7.79
CA GLN A 300 7.76 1.17 9.11
C GLN A 300 7.53 -0.29 9.49
N ASP A 301 7.19 -1.14 8.52
CA ASP A 301 7.02 -2.58 8.75
C ASP A 301 8.31 -3.29 9.20
N LEU A 302 9.49 -2.68 8.99
CA LEU A 302 10.79 -3.26 9.30
C LEU A 302 11.42 -2.70 10.60
N ILE A 303 10.79 -1.74 11.24
CA ILE A 303 11.21 -1.18 12.54
C ILE A 303 10.54 -1.95 13.66
#